data_274a9be9836b55cb083b2a8811aec4da
#
_entry.id   274a9be9836b55cb083b2a8811aec4da
#
_cell.length_a   1.000
_cell.length_b   1.000
_cell.length_c   1.000
_cell.angle_alpha   90.00
_cell.angle_beta   90.00
_cell.angle_gamma   90.00
#
_symmetry.space_group_name_H-M   'P 1'
#
loop_
_entity.id
_entity.type
_entity.pdbx_description
1 polymer ?
#
loop_
_entity_poly.entity_id
_entity_poly.type
_entity_poly.pdbx_seq_one_letter_code
_entity_poly.pdbx_strand_id
1 'polypeptide(L)'
;MAKLGFRTINEMVGRADMLKVNELLRTPKTAHLDLSAILKPAWQMRPGAATYRIRQQDHKLYIRLDNKFIDEAEPALTKGLPVHIECDVTNTDRALGTSLSYRVSKSYGEEGLPKDTIHIRMRGSAGQSCGAFLAPGITIELEGDANDYVGKGLSGGRLVVYPPKQSTFKAEENIIIGNVCLYGATYGEAFIRGIAAERFAVRNSGANAVVEGCGDHGCEYMTGGRVVILGSTGRNFAAGMSGGIAYVLDTAHTFASKVNKEMVELGHVTDPREIAALRGLIEDHRHYTQSEIADRVLHDFHHLLPLFVRVMPLDYKRVLEEQAIREKEEKQRLNVIDLVPSRTASQVDLASESLEEILTHKAHPQGVVGQMQKSRHEPSLVDVEDSLVDETTTKKRLEKLDKTRGFMKYKRLGEAYRPPRKRVKDWKEISVRLTESELKYQSARCMDCGVPFCQSDTGCPISNIIPKWNDLVFKGQWQDALNRLLMTNNFPEFTGRVCPAPCEGACVLGINELPVGIKSIECAIIDKVWSIYPDHVLCFIIISRALKWAG
;
A
#
# COMPACT_ATOMS: atom_id res chain seq x y z
N MET A 1 -9.55 -33.70 7.96
CA MET A 1 -10.79 -34.10 7.29
C MET A 1 -10.79 -35.58 6.95
N ALA A 2 -9.92 -36.07 6.07
CA ALA A 2 -9.89 -37.50 5.67
C ALA A 2 -9.71 -38.48 6.86
N LYS A 3 -8.82 -38.20 7.82
CA LYS A 3 -8.66 -39.01 9.04
C LYS A 3 -9.90 -39.12 9.91
N LEU A 4 -10.84 -38.18 9.81
CA LEU A 4 -12.12 -38.18 10.52
C LEU A 4 -13.25 -38.80 9.69
N GLY A 5 -12.95 -39.31 8.49
CA GLY A 5 -13.91 -39.96 7.59
C GLY A 5 -14.78 -39.02 6.76
N PHE A 6 -14.52 -37.69 6.76
CA PHE A 6 -15.26 -36.74 5.94
C PHE A 6 -14.73 -36.68 4.52
N ARG A 7 -15.61 -36.77 3.54
CA ARG A 7 -15.29 -36.67 2.10
C ARG A 7 -15.35 -35.25 1.57
N THR A 8 -16.23 -34.42 2.13
CA THR A 8 -16.42 -33.04 1.73
C THR A 8 -16.38 -32.09 2.94
N ILE A 9 -16.10 -30.80 2.70
CA ILE A 9 -16.14 -29.78 3.74
C ILE A 9 -17.58 -29.65 4.30
N ASN A 10 -18.58 -29.74 3.45
CA ASN A 10 -19.98 -29.64 3.87
C ASN A 10 -20.42 -30.75 4.82
N GLU A 11 -19.85 -31.96 4.67
CA GLU A 11 -20.08 -33.05 5.64
C GLU A 11 -19.47 -32.76 7.02
N MET A 12 -18.40 -31.96 7.07
CA MET A 12 -17.69 -31.63 8.30
C MET A 12 -18.26 -30.40 9.03
N VAL A 13 -18.79 -29.43 8.27
CA VAL A 13 -19.31 -28.18 8.84
C VAL A 13 -20.46 -28.46 9.80
N GLY A 14 -20.43 -27.84 10.98
CA GLY A 14 -21.45 -27.99 12.03
C GLY A 14 -21.38 -29.30 12.83
N ARG A 15 -20.37 -30.15 12.58
CA ARG A 15 -20.20 -31.44 13.28
C ARG A 15 -19.41 -31.26 14.59
N ALA A 16 -19.94 -30.40 15.49
CA ALA A 16 -19.37 -30.20 16.83
C ALA A 16 -19.37 -31.48 17.68
N ASP A 17 -20.24 -32.45 17.36
CA ASP A 17 -20.28 -33.79 17.97
C ASP A 17 -19.00 -34.60 17.73
N MET A 18 -18.21 -34.26 16.69
CA MET A 18 -16.92 -34.92 16.40
C MET A 18 -15.76 -34.28 17.16
N LEU A 19 -16.00 -33.25 17.96
CA LEU A 19 -15.00 -32.57 18.76
C LEU A 19 -15.14 -32.96 20.23
N LYS A 20 -14.00 -33.14 20.90
CA LYS A 20 -13.93 -33.45 22.32
C LYS A 20 -12.85 -32.61 22.98
N VAL A 21 -13.12 -32.12 24.18
CA VAL A 21 -12.11 -31.45 25.00
C VAL A 21 -10.99 -32.44 25.34
N ASN A 22 -9.75 -32.04 25.08
CA ASN A 22 -8.62 -32.86 25.51
C ASN A 22 -8.24 -32.50 26.95
N GLU A 23 -8.69 -33.28 27.89
CA GLU A 23 -8.46 -33.07 29.31
C GLU A 23 -6.97 -33.12 29.68
N LEU A 24 -6.13 -33.84 28.91
CA LEU A 24 -4.68 -33.94 29.15
C LEU A 24 -3.94 -32.62 28.88
N LEU A 25 -4.53 -31.72 28.10
CA LEU A 25 -3.95 -30.42 27.78
C LEU A 25 -4.48 -29.29 28.68
N ARG A 26 -5.28 -29.59 29.68
CA ARG A 26 -5.75 -28.59 30.64
C ARG A 26 -4.58 -28.08 31.49
N THR A 27 -4.49 -26.78 31.58
CA THR A 27 -3.56 -26.04 32.44
C THR A 27 -4.35 -25.33 33.56
N PRO A 28 -3.72 -24.86 34.63
CA PRO A 28 -4.40 -24.05 35.64
C PRO A 28 -5.15 -22.84 35.04
N LYS A 29 -4.62 -22.25 33.96
CA LYS A 29 -5.26 -21.12 33.25
C LYS A 29 -6.51 -21.56 32.49
N THR A 30 -6.53 -22.76 31.92
CA THR A 30 -7.63 -23.26 31.08
C THR A 30 -8.61 -24.17 31.85
N ALA A 31 -8.34 -24.49 33.11
CA ALA A 31 -9.15 -25.40 33.92
C ALA A 31 -10.61 -24.94 34.07
N HIS A 32 -10.84 -23.63 34.04
CA HIS A 32 -12.17 -23.03 34.22
C HIS A 32 -12.90 -22.75 32.90
N LEU A 33 -12.31 -23.11 31.74
CA LEU A 33 -12.97 -22.91 30.45
C LEU A 33 -14.07 -23.96 30.25
N ASP A 34 -15.30 -23.50 30.13
CA ASP A 34 -16.43 -24.31 29.71
C ASP A 34 -16.69 -24.15 28.20
N LEU A 35 -16.42 -25.18 27.43
CA LEU A 35 -16.61 -25.22 25.98
C LEU A 35 -17.95 -25.89 25.58
N SER A 36 -18.79 -26.28 26.54
CA SER A 36 -20.02 -27.03 26.28
C SER A 36 -20.97 -26.30 25.31
N ALA A 37 -21.10 -24.99 25.43
CA ALA A 37 -21.92 -24.19 24.53
C ALA A 37 -21.43 -24.21 23.07
N ILE A 38 -20.11 -24.17 22.86
CA ILE A 38 -19.48 -24.18 21.52
C ILE A 38 -19.56 -25.59 20.92
N LEU A 39 -19.43 -26.64 21.74
CA LEU A 39 -19.45 -28.03 21.31
C LEU A 39 -20.87 -28.60 21.16
N LYS A 40 -21.91 -27.81 21.45
CA LYS A 40 -23.28 -28.22 21.28
C LYS A 40 -23.67 -28.22 19.78
N PRO A 41 -24.03 -29.37 19.19
CA PRO A 41 -24.40 -29.45 17.80
C PRO A 41 -25.63 -28.62 17.45
N ALA A 42 -25.67 -28.02 16.26
CA ALA A 42 -26.74 -27.13 15.81
C ALA A 42 -28.12 -27.82 15.83
N TRP A 43 -28.21 -29.12 15.51
CA TRP A 43 -29.47 -29.88 15.52
C TRP A 43 -30.04 -30.11 16.93
N GLN A 44 -29.22 -30.08 17.97
CA GLN A 44 -29.68 -30.11 19.36
C GLN A 44 -30.28 -28.77 19.79
N MET A 45 -29.78 -27.66 19.23
CA MET A 45 -30.32 -26.34 19.53
C MET A 45 -31.54 -26.03 18.68
N ARG A 46 -31.53 -26.44 17.42
CA ARG A 46 -32.63 -26.22 16.47
C ARG A 46 -32.81 -27.45 15.58
N PRO A 47 -33.71 -28.38 15.92
CA PRO A 47 -33.99 -29.55 15.10
C PRO A 47 -34.36 -29.18 13.67
N GLY A 48 -33.82 -29.90 12.70
CA GLY A 48 -34.03 -29.64 11.28
C GLY A 48 -33.25 -28.47 10.68
N ALA A 49 -32.43 -27.76 11.48
CA ALA A 49 -31.53 -26.74 10.94
C ALA A 49 -30.43 -27.38 10.09
N ALA A 50 -30.11 -26.77 8.95
CA ALA A 50 -28.96 -27.16 8.13
C ALA A 50 -27.65 -26.85 8.87
N THR A 51 -26.68 -27.75 8.75
CA THR A 51 -25.36 -27.62 9.37
C THR A 51 -24.39 -26.79 8.53
N TYR A 52 -24.73 -26.53 7.30
CA TYR A 52 -23.93 -25.70 6.38
C TYR A 52 -24.85 -24.76 5.59
N ARG A 53 -24.24 -23.85 4.83
CA ARG A 53 -24.98 -22.85 4.04
C ARG A 53 -25.78 -23.51 2.91
N ILE A 54 -27.12 -23.41 2.99
CA ILE A 54 -28.09 -23.96 2.00
C ILE A 54 -28.83 -22.87 1.23
N ARG A 55 -28.70 -21.62 1.60
CA ARG A 55 -29.33 -20.47 0.94
C ARG A 55 -28.29 -19.40 0.64
N GLN A 56 -28.49 -18.68 -0.45
CA GLN A 56 -27.74 -17.46 -0.68
C GLN A 56 -28.19 -16.38 0.32
N GLN A 57 -27.24 -15.59 0.78
CA GLN A 57 -27.55 -14.43 1.60
C GLN A 57 -27.97 -13.28 0.69
N ASP A 58 -29.09 -12.65 0.98
CA ASP A 58 -29.44 -11.37 0.39
C ASP A 58 -28.70 -10.27 1.13
N HIS A 59 -27.68 -9.69 0.51
CA HIS A 59 -26.89 -8.61 1.06
C HIS A 59 -27.57 -7.24 0.94
N LYS A 60 -28.75 -7.19 0.32
CA LYS A 60 -29.54 -5.96 0.12
C LYS A 60 -28.73 -4.82 -0.52
N LEU A 61 -27.79 -5.16 -1.43
CA LEU A 61 -26.92 -4.16 -2.07
C LEU A 61 -27.70 -3.18 -2.95
N TYR A 62 -28.89 -3.57 -3.41
CA TYR A 62 -29.77 -2.75 -4.26
C TYR A 62 -30.39 -1.55 -3.54
N ILE A 63 -30.44 -1.55 -2.19
CA ILE A 63 -30.99 -0.43 -1.39
C ILE A 63 -29.91 0.52 -0.85
N ARG A 64 -28.63 0.29 -1.18
CA ARG A 64 -27.55 1.15 -0.68
C ARG A 64 -27.65 2.55 -1.27
N LEU A 65 -27.35 3.55 -0.43
CA LEU A 65 -27.41 4.97 -0.82
C LEU A 65 -26.44 5.31 -1.97
N ASP A 66 -25.30 4.59 -2.08
CA ASP A 66 -24.38 4.71 -3.22
C ASP A 66 -25.04 4.49 -4.59
N ASN A 67 -26.10 3.68 -4.68
CA ASN A 67 -26.83 3.50 -5.94
C ASN A 67 -27.53 4.80 -6.35
N LYS A 68 -28.15 5.50 -5.40
CA LYS A 68 -28.71 6.83 -5.63
C LYS A 68 -27.64 7.82 -6.10
N PHE A 69 -26.45 7.79 -5.45
CA PHE A 69 -25.34 8.64 -5.89
C PHE A 69 -24.90 8.36 -7.32
N ILE A 70 -24.84 7.06 -7.71
CA ILE A 70 -24.47 6.67 -9.07
C ILE A 70 -25.51 7.16 -10.09
N ASP A 71 -26.80 6.99 -9.77
CA ASP A 71 -27.90 7.38 -10.65
C ASP A 71 -27.94 8.90 -10.85
N GLU A 72 -27.82 9.67 -9.75
CA GLU A 72 -27.82 11.13 -9.81
C GLU A 72 -26.53 11.71 -10.42
N ALA A 73 -25.39 10.99 -10.28
CA ALA A 73 -24.11 11.37 -10.88
C ALA A 73 -23.97 10.98 -12.36
N GLU A 74 -24.97 10.40 -13.00
CA GLU A 74 -24.93 9.97 -14.40
C GLU A 74 -24.41 11.05 -15.35
N PRO A 75 -24.82 12.34 -15.25
CA PRO A 75 -24.27 13.41 -16.11
C PRO A 75 -22.76 13.62 -15.93
N ALA A 76 -22.24 13.47 -14.71
CA ALA A 76 -20.81 13.54 -14.45
C ALA A 76 -20.07 12.31 -14.99
N LEU A 77 -20.63 11.12 -14.80
CA LEU A 77 -20.03 9.85 -15.22
C LEU A 77 -19.95 9.69 -16.74
N THR A 78 -20.88 10.29 -17.49
CA THR A 78 -20.97 10.14 -18.96
C THR A 78 -20.46 11.33 -19.74
N LYS A 79 -20.59 12.55 -19.19
CA LYS A 79 -20.30 13.81 -19.89
C LYS A 79 -19.34 14.72 -19.14
N GLY A 80 -18.89 14.33 -17.94
CA GLY A 80 -18.03 15.19 -17.09
C GLY A 80 -18.72 16.47 -16.58
N LEU A 81 -20.05 16.52 -16.56
CA LEU A 81 -20.80 17.70 -16.12
C LEU A 81 -20.86 17.76 -14.60
N PRO A 82 -20.76 18.94 -13.98
CA PRO A 82 -20.90 19.10 -12.53
C PRO A 82 -22.26 18.62 -12.03
N VAL A 83 -22.26 17.90 -10.90
CA VAL A 83 -23.45 17.38 -10.23
C VAL A 83 -23.39 17.70 -8.74
N HIS A 84 -24.51 18.11 -8.17
CA HIS A 84 -24.67 18.35 -6.74
C HIS A 84 -25.77 17.45 -6.19
N ILE A 85 -25.47 16.69 -5.12
CA ILE A 85 -26.37 15.71 -4.50
C ILE A 85 -26.55 16.08 -3.03
N GLU A 86 -27.78 16.11 -2.55
CA GLU A 86 -28.09 16.29 -1.13
C GLU A 86 -28.83 15.09 -0.56
N CYS A 87 -28.48 14.66 0.66
CA CYS A 87 -29.18 13.58 1.36
C CYS A 87 -28.94 13.59 2.85
N ASP A 88 -29.85 12.95 3.59
CA ASP A 88 -29.66 12.60 4.98
C ASP A 88 -29.02 11.20 5.08
N VAL A 89 -28.19 11.00 6.09
CA VAL A 89 -27.47 9.74 6.32
C VAL A 89 -27.61 9.28 7.77
N THR A 90 -27.54 7.97 7.94
CA THR A 90 -27.54 7.32 9.25
C THR A 90 -26.31 6.42 9.39
N ASN A 91 -26.04 5.94 10.59
CA ASN A 91 -24.91 5.03 10.85
C ASN A 91 -25.05 3.64 10.18
N THR A 92 -26.19 3.35 9.60
CA THR A 92 -26.38 2.15 8.77
C THR A 92 -25.88 2.33 7.35
N ASP A 93 -25.67 3.57 6.90
CA ASP A 93 -25.13 3.92 5.59
C ASP A 93 -23.61 3.85 5.64
N ARG A 94 -23.06 2.72 5.20
CA ARG A 94 -21.64 2.39 5.28
C ARG A 94 -20.96 2.49 3.93
N ALA A 95 -19.67 2.80 3.94
CA ALA A 95 -18.81 2.87 2.76
C ALA A 95 -19.38 3.80 1.67
N LEU A 96 -20.01 4.90 2.10
CA LEU A 96 -20.57 5.92 1.21
C LEU A 96 -19.51 6.48 0.27
N GLY A 97 -19.85 6.62 -1.01
CA GLY A 97 -18.96 7.10 -2.06
C GLY A 97 -18.05 6.03 -2.68
N THR A 98 -17.93 4.84 -2.08
CA THR A 98 -17.01 3.79 -2.59
C THR A 98 -17.48 3.21 -3.93
N SER A 99 -18.76 2.87 -4.07
CA SER A 99 -19.29 2.34 -5.33
C SER A 99 -19.32 3.40 -6.43
N LEU A 100 -19.59 4.65 -6.07
CA LEU A 100 -19.48 5.79 -6.99
C LEU A 100 -18.03 5.97 -7.45
N SER A 101 -17.07 5.91 -6.53
CA SER A 101 -15.63 6.01 -6.85
C SER A 101 -15.18 4.92 -7.83
N TYR A 102 -15.68 3.69 -7.66
CA TYR A 102 -15.45 2.62 -8.63
C TYR A 102 -15.96 3.00 -10.03
N ARG A 103 -17.13 3.64 -10.13
CA ARG A 103 -17.67 4.06 -11.43
C ARG A 103 -16.82 5.16 -12.07
N VAL A 104 -16.37 6.14 -11.27
CA VAL A 104 -15.45 7.20 -11.74
C VAL A 104 -14.14 6.58 -12.23
N SER A 105 -13.47 5.74 -11.41
CA SER A 105 -12.20 5.12 -11.77
C SER A 105 -12.32 4.19 -12.99
N LYS A 106 -13.45 3.51 -13.15
CA LYS A 106 -13.71 2.67 -14.31
C LYS A 106 -13.83 3.46 -15.61
N SER A 107 -14.42 4.67 -15.56
CA SER A 107 -14.66 5.52 -16.73
C SER A 107 -13.48 6.45 -17.05
N TYR A 108 -12.80 6.97 -16.03
CA TYR A 108 -11.80 8.03 -16.15
C TYR A 108 -10.39 7.62 -15.69
N GLY A 109 -10.18 6.36 -15.25
CA GLY A 109 -8.87 5.87 -14.82
C GLY A 109 -8.38 6.48 -13.51
N GLU A 110 -7.05 6.62 -13.40
CA GLU A 110 -6.39 7.16 -12.19
C GLU A 110 -6.62 8.68 -12.04
N GLU A 111 -6.73 9.39 -13.13
CA GLU A 111 -6.88 10.86 -13.13
C GLU A 111 -8.27 11.29 -12.62
N GLY A 112 -9.27 10.43 -12.79
CA GLY A 112 -10.64 10.68 -12.34
C GLY A 112 -11.29 11.87 -13.05
N LEU A 113 -12.12 12.62 -12.33
CA LEU A 113 -12.79 13.82 -12.79
C LEU A 113 -12.10 15.08 -12.25
N PRO A 114 -12.31 16.26 -12.88
CA PRO A 114 -11.88 17.53 -12.32
C PRO A 114 -12.41 17.75 -10.90
N LYS A 115 -11.69 18.52 -10.08
CA LYS A 115 -12.10 18.80 -8.70
C LYS A 115 -13.55 19.32 -8.66
N ASP A 116 -14.30 18.84 -7.64
CA ASP A 116 -15.68 19.24 -7.35
C ASP A 116 -16.70 18.95 -8.47
N THR A 117 -16.40 18.04 -9.41
CA THR A 117 -17.36 17.62 -10.45
C THR A 117 -18.57 16.92 -9.84
N ILE A 118 -18.38 16.09 -8.80
CA ILE A 118 -19.47 15.47 -8.04
C ILE A 118 -19.35 15.94 -6.60
N HIS A 119 -20.32 16.77 -6.17
CA HIS A 119 -20.38 17.27 -4.82
C HIS A 119 -21.57 16.64 -4.09
N ILE A 120 -21.30 15.88 -3.04
CA ILE A 120 -22.31 15.18 -2.22
C ILE A 120 -22.34 15.85 -0.84
N ARG A 121 -23.45 16.53 -0.55
CA ARG A 121 -23.70 17.11 0.76
C ARG A 121 -24.60 16.20 1.57
N MET A 122 -24.12 15.74 2.70
CA MET A 122 -24.82 14.83 3.60
C MET A 122 -25.09 15.48 4.95
N ARG A 123 -26.20 15.10 5.59
CA ARG A 123 -26.54 15.52 6.96
C ARG A 123 -26.84 14.31 7.82
N GLY A 124 -26.26 14.24 9.02
CA GLY A 124 -26.50 13.18 9.98
C GLY A 124 -25.23 12.45 10.41
N SER A 125 -25.37 11.21 10.88
CA SER A 125 -24.27 10.37 11.35
C SER A 125 -23.94 9.31 10.31
N ALA A 126 -22.82 9.44 9.61
CA ALA A 126 -22.42 8.46 8.62
C ALA A 126 -21.83 7.19 9.26
N GLY A 127 -22.12 6.03 8.67
CA GLY A 127 -21.58 4.76 9.11
C GLY A 127 -20.09 4.57 8.79
N GLN A 128 -19.58 3.39 9.10
CA GLN A 128 -18.16 3.05 8.90
C GLN A 128 -17.71 3.21 7.46
N SER A 129 -16.45 3.62 7.28
CA SER A 129 -15.77 3.74 5.98
C SER A 129 -16.42 4.77 5.05
N CYS A 130 -17.02 5.83 5.59
CA CYS A 130 -17.51 6.95 4.78
C CYS A 130 -16.34 7.54 3.98
N GLY A 131 -16.51 7.74 2.67
CA GLY A 131 -15.47 8.22 1.77
C GLY A 131 -14.32 7.25 1.53
N ALA A 132 -14.50 5.94 1.80
CA ALA A 132 -13.45 4.96 1.51
C ALA A 132 -13.16 4.89 0.02
N PHE A 133 -11.87 4.92 -0.34
CA PHE A 133 -11.37 4.89 -1.72
C PHE A 133 -11.93 6.01 -2.62
N LEU A 134 -12.24 7.16 -2.02
CA LEU A 134 -12.86 8.26 -2.75
C LEU A 134 -11.97 8.74 -3.89
N ALA A 135 -12.50 8.67 -5.10
CA ALA A 135 -11.78 8.98 -6.35
C ALA A 135 -11.67 10.49 -6.60
N PRO A 136 -10.69 10.94 -7.42
CA PRO A 136 -10.58 12.35 -7.80
C PRO A 136 -11.86 12.87 -8.45
N GLY A 137 -12.21 14.12 -8.14
CA GLY A 137 -13.40 14.81 -8.64
C GLY A 137 -14.65 14.61 -7.79
N ILE A 138 -14.61 13.74 -6.77
CA ILE A 138 -15.70 13.57 -5.82
C ILE A 138 -15.38 14.33 -4.53
N THR A 139 -16.30 15.20 -4.10
CA THR A 139 -16.28 15.85 -2.79
C THR A 139 -17.46 15.36 -1.96
N ILE A 140 -17.18 14.86 -0.77
CA ILE A 140 -18.17 14.55 0.27
C ILE A 140 -18.07 15.61 1.36
N GLU A 141 -19.16 16.33 1.58
CA GLU A 141 -19.35 17.29 2.66
C GLU A 141 -20.38 16.71 3.65
N LEU A 142 -19.95 16.39 4.86
CA LEU A 142 -20.81 15.85 5.90
C LEU A 142 -21.02 16.88 7.03
N GLU A 143 -22.22 17.39 7.13
CA GLU A 143 -22.70 18.14 8.29
C GLU A 143 -23.20 17.15 9.35
N GLY A 144 -22.33 16.75 10.27
CA GLY A 144 -22.60 15.70 11.25
C GLY A 144 -21.34 15.06 11.81
N ASP A 145 -21.41 13.76 12.01
CA ASP A 145 -20.32 12.91 12.48
C ASP A 145 -20.21 11.61 11.69
N ALA A 146 -19.14 10.87 11.88
CA ALA A 146 -18.96 9.59 11.22
C ALA A 146 -18.22 8.57 12.09
N ASN A 147 -18.46 7.29 11.84
CA ASN A 147 -17.83 6.18 12.53
C ASN A 147 -16.37 5.97 12.08
N ASP A 148 -15.81 4.78 12.36
CA ASP A 148 -14.43 4.44 12.05
C ASP A 148 -14.14 4.39 10.54
N TYR A 149 -12.86 4.47 10.19
CA TYR A 149 -12.32 4.31 8.83
C TYR A 149 -12.79 5.37 7.82
N VAL A 150 -13.13 6.58 8.27
CA VAL A 150 -13.43 7.69 7.34
C VAL A 150 -12.22 7.90 6.42
N GLY A 151 -12.46 7.97 5.11
CA GLY A 151 -11.41 8.17 4.12
C GLY A 151 -10.38 7.04 4.03
N LYS A 152 -10.72 5.82 4.47
CA LYS A 152 -9.84 4.66 4.26
C LYS A 152 -9.47 4.52 2.78
N GLY A 153 -8.16 4.53 2.48
CA GLY A 153 -7.71 4.43 1.10
C GLY A 153 -8.12 5.61 0.21
N LEU A 154 -8.38 6.79 0.79
CA LEU A 154 -8.70 8.01 0.03
C LEU A 154 -7.72 8.16 -1.14
N SER A 155 -8.24 8.30 -2.36
CA SER A 155 -7.47 8.15 -3.60
C SER A 155 -7.57 9.38 -4.52
N GLY A 156 -7.83 10.57 -3.95
CA GLY A 156 -7.84 11.82 -4.71
C GLY A 156 -9.08 12.69 -4.53
N GLY A 157 -10.12 12.16 -3.91
CA GLY A 157 -11.31 12.94 -3.56
C GLY A 157 -11.09 13.87 -2.37
N ARG A 158 -12.14 14.62 -2.02
CA ARG A 158 -12.13 15.51 -0.86
C ARG A 158 -13.18 15.08 0.16
N LEU A 159 -12.78 15.06 1.43
CA LEU A 159 -13.66 14.82 2.58
C LEU A 159 -13.70 16.07 3.47
N VAL A 160 -14.90 16.54 3.75
CA VAL A 160 -15.16 17.65 4.65
C VAL A 160 -16.15 17.19 5.69
N VAL A 161 -15.79 17.24 6.97
CA VAL A 161 -16.66 16.85 8.08
C VAL A 161 -16.67 17.92 9.15
N TYR A 162 -17.85 18.36 9.55
CA TYR A 162 -18.03 19.36 10.59
C TYR A 162 -19.35 19.13 11.35
N PRO A 163 -19.44 19.54 12.63
CA PRO A 163 -20.64 19.40 13.42
C PRO A 163 -21.82 20.17 12.81
N PRO A 164 -23.07 19.76 13.05
CA PRO A 164 -24.23 20.53 12.65
C PRO A 164 -24.13 21.96 13.14
N LYS A 165 -24.50 22.93 12.29
CA LYS A 165 -24.39 24.37 12.60
C LYS A 165 -25.17 24.79 13.86
N GLN A 166 -26.15 24.00 14.26
CA GLN A 166 -26.99 24.24 15.45
C GLN A 166 -26.38 23.63 16.73
N SER A 167 -25.24 22.93 16.62
CA SER A 167 -24.60 22.30 17.79
C SER A 167 -24.12 23.38 18.76
N THR A 168 -24.35 23.11 20.04
CA THR A 168 -23.97 24.02 21.14
C THR A 168 -22.64 23.65 21.80
N PHE A 169 -22.04 22.54 21.41
CA PHE A 169 -20.74 22.10 21.89
C PHE A 169 -19.61 22.68 21.03
N LYS A 170 -18.44 22.79 21.60
CA LYS A 170 -17.23 23.17 20.87
C LYS A 170 -16.67 21.98 20.11
N ALA A 171 -16.44 22.12 18.80
CA ALA A 171 -15.94 21.05 17.96
C ALA A 171 -14.59 20.52 18.43
N GLU A 172 -13.68 21.41 18.79
CA GLU A 172 -12.32 21.10 19.26
C GLU A 172 -12.25 20.31 20.58
N GLU A 173 -13.35 20.17 21.29
CA GLU A 173 -13.45 19.39 22.54
C GLU A 173 -14.17 18.04 22.33
N ASN A 174 -14.65 17.76 21.10
CA ASN A 174 -15.50 16.60 20.83
C ASN A 174 -15.02 15.77 19.64
N ILE A 175 -15.16 14.45 19.78
CA ILE A 175 -14.85 13.50 18.71
C ILE A 175 -15.95 13.55 17.64
N ILE A 176 -15.57 13.84 16.38
CA ILE A 176 -16.47 13.95 15.23
C ILE A 176 -16.29 12.78 14.28
N ILE A 177 -15.10 12.18 14.21
CA ILE A 177 -14.85 10.98 13.42
C ILE A 177 -14.19 9.91 14.28
N GLY A 178 -14.50 8.65 13.99
CA GLY A 178 -14.04 7.51 14.77
C GLY A 178 -12.56 7.19 14.58
N ASN A 179 -12.21 5.91 14.83
CA ASN A 179 -10.84 5.44 14.79
C ASN A 179 -10.35 5.16 13.36
N VAL A 180 -9.03 5.17 13.17
CA VAL A 180 -8.33 4.67 11.97
C VAL A 180 -8.74 5.43 10.70
N CYS A 181 -9.10 6.70 10.85
CA CYS A 181 -9.44 7.55 9.72
C CYS A 181 -8.23 7.82 8.83
N LEU A 182 -8.43 7.92 7.51
CA LEU A 182 -7.40 8.03 6.47
C LEU A 182 -6.41 6.86 6.40
N TYR A 183 -6.79 5.70 6.92
CA TYR A 183 -5.96 4.50 6.83
C TYR A 183 -5.53 4.20 5.39
N GLY A 184 -4.23 4.25 5.12
CA GLY A 184 -3.68 3.94 3.80
C GLY A 184 -4.13 4.90 2.69
N ALA A 185 -4.52 6.14 3.01
CA ALA A 185 -4.86 7.16 2.03
C ALA A 185 -3.65 7.46 1.13
N THR A 186 -3.85 7.46 -0.19
CA THR A 186 -2.77 7.61 -1.18
C THR A 186 -2.70 9.01 -1.77
N TYR A 187 -3.84 9.70 -1.85
CA TYR A 187 -3.96 11.05 -2.40
C TYR A 187 -5.31 11.65 -2.00
N GLY A 188 -5.45 12.96 -2.07
CA GLY A 188 -6.68 13.68 -1.77
C GLY A 188 -6.58 14.59 -0.57
N GLU A 189 -7.72 15.11 -0.13
CA GLU A 189 -7.82 16.14 0.91
C GLU A 189 -8.86 15.76 1.96
N ALA A 190 -8.57 16.02 3.24
CA ALA A 190 -9.51 15.79 4.34
C ALA A 190 -9.49 16.95 5.34
N PHE A 191 -10.63 17.59 5.57
CA PHE A 191 -10.80 18.72 6.48
C PHE A 191 -11.85 18.37 7.53
N ILE A 192 -11.40 18.20 8.77
CA ILE A 192 -12.22 17.70 9.87
C ILE A 192 -12.28 18.74 10.98
N ARG A 193 -13.43 19.40 11.15
CA ARG A 193 -13.67 20.33 12.28
C ARG A 193 -14.11 19.52 13.50
N GLY A 194 -13.20 19.34 14.45
CA GLY A 194 -13.35 18.55 15.66
C GLY A 194 -12.22 17.52 15.79
N ILE A 195 -12.37 16.59 16.73
CA ILE A 195 -11.36 15.61 17.09
C ILE A 195 -11.57 14.32 16.29
N ALA A 196 -10.49 13.76 15.75
CA ALA A 196 -10.45 12.37 15.31
C ALA A 196 -10.11 11.47 16.50
N ALA A 197 -10.70 10.28 16.55
CA ALA A 197 -10.36 9.30 17.58
C ALA A 197 -8.95 8.72 17.36
N GLU A 198 -8.68 7.49 17.75
CA GLU A 198 -7.34 6.90 17.70
C GLU A 198 -6.88 6.57 16.28
N ARG A 199 -5.56 6.56 16.06
CA ARG A 199 -4.90 6.14 14.81
C ARG A 199 -5.28 6.98 13.59
N PHE A 200 -5.48 8.29 13.80
CA PHE A 200 -5.70 9.22 12.68
C PHE A 200 -4.50 9.24 11.73
N ALA A 201 -4.76 9.19 10.42
CA ALA A 201 -3.76 9.18 9.34
C ALA A 201 -2.74 8.02 9.41
N VAL A 202 -3.10 6.90 10.07
CA VAL A 202 -2.27 5.71 10.08
C VAL A 202 -2.04 5.20 8.65
N ARG A 203 -0.75 4.95 8.30
CA ARG A 203 -0.34 4.55 6.94
C ARG A 203 -0.79 5.51 5.83
N ASN A 204 -1.04 6.77 6.13
CA ASN A 204 -1.25 7.79 5.09
C ASN A 204 0.03 7.87 4.23
N SER A 205 -0.11 7.77 2.91
CA SER A 205 1.01 7.77 1.96
C SER A 205 1.00 8.95 0.97
N GLY A 206 -0.01 9.86 1.06
CA GLY A 206 -0.02 11.00 0.14
C GLY A 206 -1.16 12.00 0.30
N ALA A 207 -2.18 11.71 1.12
CA ALA A 207 -3.27 12.64 1.34
C ALA A 207 -2.86 13.80 2.26
N ASN A 208 -3.44 14.98 2.04
CA ASN A 208 -3.34 16.13 2.90
C ASN A 208 -4.54 16.20 3.84
N ALA A 209 -4.30 16.45 5.12
CA ALA A 209 -5.38 16.48 6.11
C ALA A 209 -5.17 17.57 7.16
N VAL A 210 -6.29 18.17 7.59
CA VAL A 210 -6.34 19.07 8.74
C VAL A 210 -7.42 18.59 9.70
N VAL A 211 -7.07 18.50 10.99
CA VAL A 211 -7.97 18.11 12.09
C VAL A 211 -7.70 18.94 13.33
N GLU A 212 -8.70 19.13 14.18
CA GLU A 212 -8.59 19.98 15.36
C GLU A 212 -8.09 19.25 16.62
N GLY A 213 -7.81 17.96 16.51
CA GLY A 213 -7.19 17.11 17.52
C GLY A 213 -7.24 15.65 17.13
N CYS A 214 -6.43 14.80 17.79
CA CYS A 214 -6.50 13.35 17.56
C CYS A 214 -6.15 12.55 18.82
N GLY A 215 -6.62 11.30 18.88
CA GLY A 215 -6.31 10.34 19.94
C GLY A 215 -4.90 9.76 19.84
N ASP A 216 -4.69 8.61 20.49
CA ASP A 216 -3.42 7.89 20.51
C ASP A 216 -3.03 7.39 19.10
N HIS A 217 -1.72 7.23 18.85
CA HIS A 217 -1.16 6.65 17.62
C HIS A 217 -1.43 7.46 16.33
N GLY A 218 -1.61 8.78 16.42
CA GLY A 218 -1.75 9.63 15.23
C GLY A 218 -0.52 9.54 14.32
N CYS A 219 -0.71 9.53 12.99
CA CYS A 219 0.34 9.42 11.96
C CYS A 219 1.23 8.16 12.07
N GLU A 220 0.78 7.12 12.75
CA GLU A 220 1.52 5.87 12.89
C GLU A 220 1.74 5.22 11.51
N TYR A 221 2.98 4.82 11.21
CA TYR A 221 3.39 4.25 9.91
C TYR A 221 3.07 5.13 8.69
N MET A 222 2.92 6.44 8.86
CA MET A 222 2.74 7.37 7.74
C MET A 222 3.97 7.37 6.83
N THR A 223 3.75 7.37 5.51
CA THR A 223 4.81 7.29 4.50
C THR A 223 4.79 8.45 3.50
N GLY A 224 3.79 9.34 3.55
CA GLY A 224 3.68 10.48 2.65
C GLY A 224 2.51 11.40 3.03
N GLY A 225 2.35 12.51 2.28
CA GLY A 225 1.32 13.50 2.53
C GLY A 225 1.66 14.52 3.62
N ARG A 226 0.70 15.38 3.95
CA ARG A 226 0.82 16.39 5.01
C ARG A 226 -0.36 16.31 5.96
N VAL A 227 -0.09 16.31 7.25
CA VAL A 227 -1.12 16.28 8.29
C VAL A 227 -0.93 17.49 9.21
N VAL A 228 -1.99 18.27 9.40
CA VAL A 228 -2.00 19.42 10.31
C VAL A 228 -2.97 19.11 11.46
N ILE A 229 -2.50 19.26 12.70
CA ILE A 229 -3.31 19.08 13.91
C ILE A 229 -3.30 20.39 14.68
N LEU A 230 -4.47 21.02 14.80
CA LEU A 230 -4.64 22.34 15.39
C LEU A 230 -4.89 22.31 16.90
N GLY A 231 -4.82 21.12 17.52
CA GLY A 231 -5.08 20.93 18.95
C GLY A 231 -4.32 19.75 19.54
N SER A 232 -4.90 19.13 20.57
CA SER A 232 -4.22 18.08 21.34
C SER A 232 -4.07 16.78 20.55
N THR A 233 -3.02 16.03 20.89
CA THR A 233 -2.78 14.67 20.43
C THR A 233 -2.76 13.68 21.58
N GLY A 234 -3.01 12.41 21.31
CA GLY A 234 -2.75 11.30 22.22
C GLY A 234 -1.28 10.89 22.23
N ARG A 235 -0.99 9.72 22.83
CA ARG A 235 0.35 9.13 23.01
C ARG A 235 0.81 8.41 21.73
N ASN A 236 2.11 8.11 21.71
CA ASN A 236 2.76 7.30 20.68
C ASN A 236 2.55 7.86 19.27
N PHE A 237 2.47 9.18 19.14
CA PHE A 237 2.33 9.87 17.88
C PHE A 237 3.53 9.59 16.97
N ALA A 238 3.31 9.43 15.68
CA ALA A 238 4.32 9.18 14.65
C ALA A 238 5.15 7.89 14.83
N ALA A 239 4.67 6.89 15.59
CA ALA A 239 5.36 5.61 15.70
C ALA A 239 5.54 4.96 14.33
N GLY A 240 6.78 4.59 13.95
CA GLY A 240 7.10 3.98 12.67
C GLY A 240 6.86 4.89 11.44
N MET A 241 6.70 6.20 11.63
CA MET A 241 6.55 7.16 10.53
C MET A 241 7.84 7.25 9.73
N SER A 242 7.80 6.95 8.43
CA SER A 242 8.96 6.90 7.54
C SER A 242 8.93 7.91 6.40
N GLY A 243 7.82 8.63 6.21
CA GLY A 243 7.67 9.66 5.17
C GLY A 243 6.50 10.59 5.42
N GLY A 244 6.38 11.65 4.62
CA GLY A 244 5.42 12.73 4.86
C GLY A 244 5.84 13.67 5.99
N ILE A 245 5.02 14.67 6.27
CA ILE A 245 5.28 15.68 7.30
C ILE A 245 4.01 15.89 8.13
N ALA A 246 4.14 15.92 9.45
CA ALA A 246 3.07 16.35 10.33
C ALA A 246 3.42 17.66 11.03
N TYR A 247 2.41 18.53 11.20
CA TYR A 247 2.50 19.80 11.90
C TYR A 247 1.49 19.81 13.04
N VAL A 248 1.95 19.99 14.26
CA VAL A 248 1.10 19.99 15.46
C VAL A 248 1.22 21.32 16.18
N LEU A 249 0.12 22.00 16.39
CA LEU A 249 0.07 23.23 17.18
C LEU A 249 0.13 22.87 18.69
N ASP A 250 1.28 23.07 19.30
CA ASP A 250 1.57 22.72 20.70
C ASP A 250 1.58 23.97 21.61
N THR A 251 0.42 24.54 21.86
CA THR A 251 0.26 25.69 22.76
C THR A 251 0.53 25.35 24.20
N ALA A 252 0.43 24.09 24.60
CA ALA A 252 0.64 23.59 25.96
C ALA A 252 2.07 23.13 26.22
N HIS A 253 2.94 23.09 25.24
CA HIS A 253 4.31 22.55 25.28
C HIS A 253 4.41 21.11 25.81
N THR A 254 3.41 20.27 25.51
CA THR A 254 3.32 18.88 26.00
C THR A 254 3.53 17.84 24.90
N PHE A 255 3.48 18.24 23.66
CA PHE A 255 3.48 17.33 22.51
C PHE A 255 4.76 16.48 22.42
N ALA A 256 5.92 17.07 22.72
CA ALA A 256 7.20 16.36 22.62
C ALA A 256 7.30 15.10 23.51
N SER A 257 6.49 15.02 24.59
CA SER A 257 6.41 13.84 25.46
C SER A 257 5.49 12.74 24.92
N LYS A 258 4.66 13.04 23.93
CA LYS A 258 3.67 12.15 23.33
C LYS A 258 4.16 11.49 22.03
N VAL A 259 5.29 11.95 21.48
CA VAL A 259 5.83 11.50 20.21
C VAL A 259 6.76 10.30 20.40
N ASN A 260 6.59 9.29 19.54
CA ASN A 260 7.60 8.25 19.37
C ASN A 260 8.73 8.77 18.48
N LYS A 261 9.89 9.06 19.09
CA LYS A 261 11.04 9.72 18.42
C LYS A 261 12.02 8.74 17.78
N GLU A 262 11.71 7.47 17.68
CA GLU A 262 12.62 6.46 17.17
C GLU A 262 13.03 6.73 15.71
N MET A 263 12.09 7.17 14.87
CA MET A 263 12.30 7.39 13.44
C MET A 263 12.10 8.84 13.00
N VAL A 264 11.72 9.74 13.91
CA VAL A 264 11.39 11.13 13.58
C VAL A 264 12.16 12.13 14.43
N GLU A 265 12.42 13.30 13.86
CA GLU A 265 12.88 14.49 14.60
C GLU A 265 11.75 15.51 14.74
N LEU A 266 11.82 16.29 15.81
CA LEU A 266 10.96 17.44 16.03
C LEU A 266 11.73 18.72 15.72
N GLY A 267 11.09 19.62 15.00
CA GLY A 267 11.69 20.90 14.60
C GLY A 267 10.64 22.01 14.47
N HIS A 268 11.09 23.18 14.08
CA HIS A 268 10.23 24.32 13.76
C HIS A 268 10.00 24.42 12.25
N VAL A 269 8.94 25.08 11.84
CA VAL A 269 8.63 25.35 10.43
C VAL A 269 9.32 26.65 10.04
N THR A 270 10.41 26.56 9.26
CA THR A 270 11.26 27.70 8.91
C THR A 270 11.39 27.96 7.42
N ASP A 271 11.20 26.94 6.57
CA ASP A 271 11.25 27.11 5.12
C ASP A 271 10.02 27.89 4.64
N PRO A 272 10.18 29.00 3.89
CA PRO A 272 9.07 29.82 3.41
C PRO A 272 8.04 29.05 2.57
N ARG A 273 8.46 28.03 1.81
CA ARG A 273 7.55 27.19 1.01
C ARG A 273 6.74 26.28 1.92
N GLU A 274 7.35 25.77 2.97
CA GLU A 274 6.69 24.93 3.97
C GLU A 274 5.70 25.74 4.80
N ILE A 275 6.07 26.99 5.19
CA ILE A 275 5.18 27.93 5.87
C ILE A 275 3.96 28.27 5.00
N ALA A 276 4.18 28.54 3.72
CA ALA A 276 3.08 28.83 2.79
C ALA A 276 2.15 27.60 2.62
N ALA A 277 2.70 26.39 2.53
CA ALA A 277 1.92 25.16 2.43
C ALA A 277 1.10 24.88 3.71
N LEU A 278 1.70 25.05 4.89
CA LEU A 278 1.00 24.94 6.18
C LEU A 278 -0.14 25.94 6.27
N ARG A 279 0.13 27.21 5.96
CA ARG A 279 -0.88 28.27 5.95
C ARG A 279 -2.02 27.98 5.00
N GLY A 280 -1.71 27.55 3.76
CA GLY A 280 -2.71 27.20 2.75
C GLY A 280 -3.64 26.06 3.22
N LEU A 281 -3.11 25.02 3.85
CA LEU A 281 -3.93 23.93 4.41
C LEU A 281 -4.88 24.44 5.52
N ILE A 282 -4.44 25.37 6.34
CA ILE A 282 -5.28 25.96 7.40
C ILE A 282 -6.33 26.89 6.80
N GLU A 283 -5.99 27.65 5.74
CA GLU A 283 -6.93 28.48 4.97
C GLU A 283 -8.03 27.62 4.33
N ASP A 284 -7.66 26.51 3.70
CA ASP A 284 -8.60 25.56 3.13
C ASP A 284 -9.50 24.95 4.19
N HIS A 285 -8.93 24.56 5.34
CA HIS A 285 -9.71 24.03 6.46
C HIS A 285 -10.73 25.04 6.97
N ARG A 286 -10.34 26.30 7.14
CA ARG A 286 -11.28 27.38 7.49
C ARG A 286 -12.36 27.55 6.43
N HIS A 287 -11.99 27.54 5.17
CA HIS A 287 -12.90 27.73 4.06
C HIS A 287 -13.99 26.65 4.02
N TYR A 288 -13.58 25.38 4.10
CA TYR A 288 -14.50 24.25 3.96
C TYR A 288 -15.33 23.99 5.23
N THR A 289 -14.76 24.19 6.39
CA THR A 289 -15.40 23.77 7.66
C THR A 289 -15.89 24.93 8.51
N GLN A 290 -15.50 26.17 8.19
CA GLN A 290 -15.74 27.37 9.02
C GLN A 290 -15.20 27.18 10.46
N SER A 291 -14.02 26.59 10.58
CA SER A 291 -13.33 26.32 11.85
C SER A 291 -12.96 27.61 12.58
N GLU A 292 -13.40 27.73 13.81
CA GLU A 292 -13.05 28.87 14.68
C GLU A 292 -11.59 28.82 15.11
N ILE A 293 -11.03 27.61 15.30
CA ILE A 293 -9.59 27.45 15.63
C ILE A 293 -8.76 27.91 14.43
N ALA A 294 -9.09 27.45 13.22
CA ALA A 294 -8.37 27.86 12.03
C ALA A 294 -8.42 29.38 11.84
N ASP A 295 -9.57 30.02 12.10
CA ASP A 295 -9.70 31.45 12.02
C ASP A 295 -8.80 32.18 13.04
N ARG A 296 -8.80 31.74 14.30
CA ARG A 296 -7.88 32.24 15.35
C ARG A 296 -6.42 32.09 14.96
N VAL A 297 -6.04 30.90 14.45
CA VAL A 297 -4.67 30.62 14.05
C VAL A 297 -4.22 31.48 12.88
N LEU A 298 -5.08 31.70 11.89
CA LEU A 298 -4.77 32.54 10.74
C LEU A 298 -4.69 34.02 11.09
N HIS A 299 -5.53 34.49 12.02
CA HIS A 299 -5.51 35.86 12.49
C HIS A 299 -4.19 36.21 13.18
N ASP A 300 -3.66 35.30 14.00
CA ASP A 300 -2.42 35.48 14.78
C ASP A 300 -1.28 34.56 14.28
N PHE A 301 -1.24 34.29 12.99
CA PHE A 301 -0.36 33.27 12.41
C PHE A 301 1.13 33.48 12.75
N HIS A 302 1.60 34.72 12.72
CA HIS A 302 3.02 35.02 13.00
C HIS A 302 3.45 34.69 14.42
N HIS A 303 2.58 34.91 15.41
CA HIS A 303 2.87 34.58 16.80
C HIS A 303 2.68 33.08 17.09
N LEU A 304 1.78 32.40 16.38
CA LEU A 304 1.51 30.99 16.59
C LEU A 304 2.41 30.08 15.76
N LEU A 305 3.02 30.57 14.67
CA LEU A 305 3.94 29.77 13.84
C LEU A 305 5.08 29.12 14.63
N PRO A 306 5.75 29.78 15.59
CA PRO A 306 6.79 29.15 16.41
C PRO A 306 6.28 28.00 17.29
N LEU A 307 4.97 27.93 17.56
CA LEU A 307 4.34 26.87 18.36
C LEU A 307 3.96 25.65 17.52
N PHE A 308 4.06 25.74 16.20
CA PHE A 308 3.93 24.56 15.36
C PHE A 308 5.17 23.69 15.44
N VAL A 309 5.00 22.49 15.95
CA VAL A 309 6.04 21.44 15.95
C VAL A 309 5.94 20.66 14.66
N ARG A 310 7.02 20.72 13.87
CA ARG A 310 7.19 19.88 12.68
C ARG A 310 7.69 18.51 13.07
N VAL A 311 6.99 17.46 12.66
CA VAL A 311 7.42 16.06 12.81
C VAL A 311 7.92 15.58 11.45
N MET A 312 9.21 15.30 11.37
CA MET A 312 9.92 14.95 10.12
C MET A 312 10.65 13.63 10.28
N PRO A 313 10.34 12.60 9.46
CA PRO A 313 11.11 11.37 9.47
C PRO A 313 12.57 11.60 9.02
N LEU A 314 13.51 10.96 9.71
CA LEU A 314 14.95 11.16 9.51
C LEU A 314 15.39 10.78 8.09
N ASP A 315 15.00 9.61 7.61
CA ASP A 315 15.34 9.16 6.27
C ASP A 315 14.66 9.98 5.17
N TYR A 316 13.42 10.41 5.38
CA TYR A 316 12.69 11.26 4.43
C TYR A 316 13.33 12.64 4.30
N LYS A 317 13.80 13.23 5.42
CA LYS A 317 14.55 14.48 5.42
C LYS A 317 15.80 14.38 4.55
N ARG A 318 16.60 13.31 4.75
CA ARG A 318 17.81 13.06 3.94
C ARG A 318 17.48 12.99 2.44
N VAL A 319 16.42 12.26 2.06
CA VAL A 319 16.01 12.17 0.66
C VAL A 319 15.62 13.53 0.07
N LEU A 320 14.87 14.33 0.83
CA LEU A 320 14.49 15.69 0.39
C LEU A 320 15.70 16.61 0.23
N GLU A 321 16.68 16.54 1.12
CA GLU A 321 17.93 17.27 1.04
C GLU A 321 18.75 16.86 -0.20
N GLU A 322 18.87 15.55 -0.46
CA GLU A 322 19.55 15.03 -1.66
C GLU A 322 18.83 15.47 -2.95
N GLN A 323 17.50 15.47 -2.98
CA GLN A 323 16.72 15.95 -4.12
C GLN A 323 16.95 17.46 -4.36
N ALA A 324 16.92 18.26 -3.30
CA ALA A 324 17.18 19.69 -3.40
C ALA A 324 18.59 20.02 -3.91
N ILE A 325 19.59 19.22 -3.55
CA ILE A 325 20.96 19.35 -4.09
C ILE A 325 20.97 19.03 -5.58
N ARG A 326 20.37 17.92 -6.00
CA ARG A 326 20.30 17.52 -7.43
C ARG A 326 19.58 18.56 -8.29
N GLU A 327 18.45 19.08 -7.81
CA GLU A 327 17.72 20.14 -8.51
C GLU A 327 18.55 21.43 -8.67
N LYS A 328 19.35 21.79 -7.65
CA LYS A 328 20.27 22.92 -7.75
C LYS A 328 21.38 22.68 -8.76
N GLU A 329 21.97 21.50 -8.76
CA GLU A 329 23.01 21.10 -9.72
C GLU A 329 22.47 21.09 -11.15
N GLU A 330 21.25 20.59 -11.35
CA GLU A 330 20.61 20.57 -12.66
C GLU A 330 20.29 21.97 -13.17
N LYS A 331 19.74 22.84 -12.31
CA LYS A 331 19.53 24.27 -12.65
C LYS A 331 20.84 24.99 -12.97
N GLN A 332 21.93 24.69 -12.25
CA GLN A 332 23.22 25.26 -12.55
C GLN A 332 23.75 24.78 -13.90
N ARG A 333 23.58 23.49 -14.24
CA ARG A 333 23.96 22.93 -15.55
C ARG A 333 23.17 23.59 -16.69
N LEU A 334 21.88 23.78 -16.54
CA LEU A 334 21.04 24.46 -17.53
C LEU A 334 21.47 25.92 -17.72
N ASN A 335 21.74 26.65 -16.64
CA ASN A 335 22.21 28.03 -16.72
C ASN A 335 23.61 28.15 -17.37
N VAL A 336 24.46 27.13 -17.28
CA VAL A 336 25.78 27.10 -17.96
C VAL A 336 25.63 26.85 -19.46
N ILE A 337 24.62 26.10 -19.88
CA ILE A 337 24.32 25.85 -21.30
C ILE A 337 23.86 27.14 -22.00
N ASP A 338 23.09 27.98 -21.30
CA ASP A 338 22.65 29.29 -21.84
C ASP A 338 23.75 30.34 -21.93
N LEU A 339 24.94 30.10 -21.33
CA LEU A 339 26.06 31.02 -21.34
C LEU A 339 27.13 30.68 -22.42
N VAL A 340 26.93 29.62 -23.22
CA VAL A 340 27.82 29.29 -24.34
C VAL A 340 27.37 30.09 -25.58
N PRO A 341 28.14 31.08 -26.09
CA PRO A 341 27.75 31.82 -27.27
C PRO A 341 27.68 30.89 -28.48
N SER A 342 26.51 30.87 -29.13
CA SER A 342 26.28 30.12 -30.37
C SER A 342 27.26 30.52 -31.45
N ARG A 343 28.19 29.67 -31.82
CA ARG A 343 28.91 29.75 -33.07
C ARG A 343 28.08 29.13 -34.18
N THR A 344 27.71 29.98 -35.13
CA THR A 344 27.30 29.69 -36.51
C THR A 344 26.07 28.83 -36.74
N ALA A 345 25.02 29.51 -37.13
CA ALA A 345 23.86 28.95 -37.81
C ALA A 345 24.26 28.36 -39.16
N SER A 346 24.06 27.06 -39.34
CA SER A 346 23.61 26.47 -40.61
C SER A 346 23.21 25.05 -40.36
N GLN A 347 21.96 24.74 -40.75
CA GLN A 347 21.32 23.42 -40.81
C GLN A 347 20.97 22.79 -39.46
N VAL A 348 19.75 22.88 -39.06
CA VAL A 348 18.74 21.81 -39.02
C VAL A 348 17.42 22.40 -38.49
N ASP A 349 16.49 22.68 -39.36
CA ASP A 349 15.05 22.72 -39.09
C ASP A 349 14.62 21.28 -38.84
N LEU A 350 14.18 20.99 -37.61
CA LEU A 350 13.33 19.85 -37.19
C LEU A 350 13.50 19.63 -35.70
N ALA A 351 12.81 20.38 -34.86
CA ALA A 351 12.45 20.04 -33.49
C ALA A 351 11.73 21.19 -32.73
N SER A 352 10.74 21.84 -33.32
CA SER A 352 10.02 22.93 -32.66
C SER A 352 8.64 22.55 -32.10
N GLU A 353 8.27 21.26 -32.09
CA GLU A 353 6.95 20.83 -31.57
C GLU A 353 6.96 20.11 -30.23
N SER A 354 8.12 19.88 -29.61
CA SER A 354 8.17 19.06 -28.37
C SER A 354 8.38 19.83 -27.07
N LEU A 355 8.61 21.16 -27.11
CA LEU A 355 8.93 21.94 -25.91
C LEU A 355 7.72 22.61 -25.24
N GLU A 356 6.63 22.81 -25.93
CA GLU A 356 5.41 23.36 -25.33
C GLU A 356 4.59 22.32 -24.56
N GLU A 357 4.66 21.04 -24.91
CA GLU A 357 3.99 19.95 -24.17
C GLU A 357 4.66 19.62 -22.82
N ILE A 358 5.95 19.90 -22.68
CA ILE A 358 6.70 19.62 -21.44
C ILE A 358 6.47 20.71 -20.37
N LEU A 359 6.09 21.92 -20.77
CA LEU A 359 5.90 23.04 -19.84
C LEU A 359 4.49 23.16 -19.25
N THR A 360 3.52 22.38 -19.73
CA THR A 360 2.14 22.42 -19.24
C THR A 360 1.81 21.37 -18.18
N HIS A 361 2.68 20.40 -17.93
CA HIS A 361 2.50 19.45 -16.82
C HIS A 361 3.07 20.03 -15.51
N LYS A 362 2.21 20.72 -14.78
CA LYS A 362 2.47 21.08 -13.38
C LYS A 362 2.79 19.81 -12.60
N ALA A 363 4.03 19.72 -12.13
CA ALA A 363 4.50 18.63 -11.28
C ALA A 363 3.64 18.52 -10.01
N HIS A 364 2.87 17.46 -9.91
CA HIS A 364 2.30 17.07 -8.64
C HIS A 364 3.39 16.38 -7.82
N PRO A 365 3.57 16.68 -6.53
CA PRO A 365 4.51 15.97 -5.68
C PRO A 365 3.97 14.56 -5.44
N GLN A 366 4.44 13.60 -6.25
CA GLN A 366 4.19 12.18 -5.98
C GLN A 366 5.11 11.73 -4.85
N GLY A 367 4.58 10.98 -3.88
CA GLY A 367 5.36 10.43 -2.79
C GLY A 367 6.52 9.56 -3.32
N VAL A 368 7.62 9.57 -2.57
CA VAL A 368 8.90 8.95 -2.92
C VAL A 368 8.79 7.47 -3.35
N VAL A 369 7.76 6.76 -2.91
CA VAL A 369 7.49 5.36 -3.31
C VAL A 369 7.08 5.22 -4.78
N GLY A 370 6.45 6.26 -5.38
CA GLY A 370 6.06 6.25 -6.80
C GLY A 370 7.22 6.54 -7.76
N GLN A 371 8.27 7.23 -7.32
CA GLN A 371 9.38 7.63 -8.20
C GLN A 371 10.43 6.53 -8.42
N MET A 372 10.58 5.57 -7.49
CA MET A 372 11.48 4.42 -7.71
C MET A 372 11.04 3.47 -8.83
N GLN A 373 9.79 3.56 -9.28
CA GLN A 373 9.29 2.70 -10.37
C GLN A 373 9.28 3.38 -11.75
N LYS A 374 9.49 4.70 -11.86
CA LYS A 374 9.41 5.43 -13.14
C LYS A 374 10.73 5.60 -13.91
N SER A 375 11.86 5.12 -13.42
CA SER A 375 13.13 5.14 -14.19
C SER A 375 13.29 3.93 -15.13
N ARG A 376 12.23 3.23 -15.49
CA ARG A 376 12.27 2.21 -16.55
C ARG A 376 11.86 2.86 -17.86
N HIS A 377 12.84 3.09 -18.74
CA HIS A 377 12.60 3.17 -20.17
C HIS A 377 11.84 1.91 -20.57
N GLU A 378 10.58 2.04 -20.93
CA GLU A 378 9.90 1.00 -21.73
C GLU A 378 10.52 1.05 -23.13
N PRO A 379 11.11 -0.05 -23.61
CA PRO A 379 11.37 -0.16 -25.04
C PRO A 379 10.01 -0.29 -25.73
N SER A 380 9.76 0.59 -26.72
CA SER A 380 8.62 0.49 -27.63
C SER A 380 8.50 -0.96 -28.13
N LEU A 381 7.28 -1.49 -28.02
CA LEU A 381 6.91 -2.76 -28.66
C LEU A 381 7.01 -2.57 -30.18
N VAL A 382 8.17 -2.87 -30.71
CA VAL A 382 8.30 -3.31 -32.11
C VAL A 382 7.98 -4.79 -32.09
N ASP A 383 7.03 -5.20 -32.91
CA ASP A 383 6.72 -6.60 -33.18
C ASP A 383 8.01 -7.34 -33.54
N VAL A 384 8.51 -8.15 -32.61
CA VAL A 384 9.58 -9.09 -32.90
C VAL A 384 8.90 -10.37 -33.32
N GLU A 385 8.70 -10.50 -34.62
CA GLU A 385 8.58 -11.81 -35.25
C GLU A 385 9.80 -12.66 -34.86
N ASP A 386 9.53 -13.93 -34.56
CA ASP A 386 10.46 -15.00 -34.27
C ASP A 386 11.85 -14.85 -34.95
N SER A 387 12.81 -14.31 -34.19
CA SER A 387 14.20 -14.60 -34.49
C SER A 387 14.65 -15.69 -33.51
N LEU A 388 14.73 -16.90 -34.03
CA LEU A 388 15.42 -18.05 -33.44
C LEU A 388 16.82 -17.61 -32.99
N VAL A 389 16.98 -17.28 -31.72
CA VAL A 389 18.28 -17.14 -31.10
C VAL A 389 18.83 -18.55 -30.96
N ASP A 390 19.83 -18.85 -31.76
CA ASP A 390 20.54 -20.12 -31.80
C ASP A 390 20.91 -20.60 -30.39
N GLU A 391 20.26 -21.64 -29.90
CA GLU A 391 20.50 -22.27 -28.60
C GLU A 391 21.96 -22.68 -28.38
N THR A 392 22.70 -22.95 -29.47
CA THR A 392 24.11 -23.33 -29.42
C THR A 392 25.02 -22.19 -29.02
N THR A 393 24.70 -20.96 -29.43
CA THR A 393 25.48 -19.76 -29.06
C THR A 393 25.26 -19.36 -27.60
N THR A 394 24.04 -19.56 -27.10
CA THR A 394 23.68 -19.30 -25.70
C THR A 394 24.31 -20.32 -24.75
N LYS A 395 24.37 -21.60 -25.13
CA LYS A 395 25.04 -22.66 -24.37
C LYS A 395 26.55 -22.43 -24.22
N LYS A 396 27.24 -22.07 -25.31
CA LYS A 396 28.68 -21.74 -25.29
C LYS A 396 29.03 -20.51 -24.43
N ARG A 397 28.11 -19.56 -24.28
CA ARG A 397 28.31 -18.37 -23.45
C ARG A 397 28.10 -18.66 -21.95
N LEU A 398 27.21 -19.59 -21.60
CA LEU A 398 26.93 -20.02 -20.23
C LEU A 398 28.06 -20.86 -19.63
N GLU A 399 28.71 -21.71 -20.42
CA GLU A 399 29.83 -22.55 -19.97
C GLU A 399 31.08 -21.75 -19.58
N LYS A 400 31.23 -20.51 -20.04
CA LYS A 400 32.34 -19.61 -19.73
C LYS A 400 32.05 -18.62 -18.59
N LEU A 401 30.90 -18.71 -17.91
CA LEU A 401 30.55 -17.79 -16.85
C LEU A 401 31.15 -18.21 -15.52
N ASP A 402 32.08 -17.42 -15.04
CA ASP A 402 32.56 -17.50 -13.68
C ASP A 402 31.48 -16.93 -12.73
N LYS A 403 30.98 -17.73 -11.80
CA LYS A 403 29.96 -17.36 -10.82
C LYS A 403 30.39 -16.14 -9.99
N THR A 404 31.67 -15.98 -9.71
CA THR A 404 32.20 -14.85 -8.94
C THR A 404 32.07 -13.51 -9.66
N ARG A 405 31.88 -13.51 -10.97
CA ARG A 405 31.72 -12.33 -11.81
C ARG A 405 30.31 -12.17 -12.40
N GLY A 406 29.38 -13.05 -12.06
CA GLY A 406 28.02 -13.04 -12.60
C GLY A 406 27.28 -11.72 -12.30
N PHE A 407 27.40 -11.20 -11.09
CA PHE A 407 26.80 -9.93 -10.67
C PHE A 407 27.33 -8.70 -11.45
N MET A 408 28.58 -8.76 -11.97
CA MET A 408 29.17 -7.70 -12.79
C MET A 408 28.71 -7.76 -14.25
N LYS A 409 28.33 -8.95 -14.74
CA LYS A 409 28.03 -9.19 -16.16
C LYS A 409 26.55 -9.10 -16.47
N TYR A 410 25.68 -9.52 -15.55
CA TYR A 410 24.24 -9.63 -15.77
C TYR A 410 23.50 -8.64 -14.90
N LYS A 411 22.61 -7.88 -15.50
CA LYS A 411 21.66 -7.04 -14.78
C LYS A 411 20.53 -7.87 -14.16
N ARG A 412 19.95 -7.38 -13.07
CA ARG A 412 18.75 -8.01 -12.51
C ARG A 412 17.59 -7.92 -13.50
N LEU A 413 17.00 -9.06 -13.79
CA LEU A 413 15.72 -9.14 -14.48
C LEU A 413 14.60 -9.19 -13.43
N GLY A 414 13.64 -8.30 -13.54
CA GLY A 414 12.41 -8.36 -12.73
C GLY A 414 11.39 -9.27 -13.39
N GLU A 415 10.48 -9.80 -12.58
CA GLU A 415 9.30 -10.47 -13.12
C GLU A 415 8.44 -9.46 -13.88
N ALA A 416 8.10 -9.78 -15.11
CA ALA A 416 7.13 -9.03 -15.89
C ALA A 416 5.70 -9.50 -15.56
N TYR A 417 4.72 -8.63 -15.78
CA TYR A 417 3.30 -9.00 -15.65
C TYR A 417 2.65 -9.10 -17.01
N ARG A 418 1.71 -10.03 -17.12
CA ARG A 418 0.83 -10.12 -18.31
C ARG A 418 0.07 -8.79 -18.47
N PRO A 419 -0.13 -8.31 -19.73
CA PRO A 419 -0.84 -7.04 -19.95
C PRO A 419 -2.21 -7.02 -19.23
N PRO A 420 -2.58 -5.93 -18.55
CA PRO A 420 -3.83 -5.83 -17.78
C PRO A 420 -5.07 -6.23 -18.58
N ARG A 421 -5.17 -5.78 -19.84
CA ARG A 421 -6.28 -6.10 -20.74
C ARG A 421 -6.43 -7.61 -21.05
N LYS A 422 -5.35 -8.40 -20.92
CA LYS A 422 -5.39 -9.85 -21.09
C LYS A 422 -5.73 -10.57 -19.78
N ARG A 423 -5.09 -10.17 -18.67
CA ARG A 423 -5.24 -10.87 -17.39
C ARG A 423 -6.59 -10.67 -16.71
N VAL A 424 -7.34 -9.61 -17.01
CA VAL A 424 -8.72 -9.43 -16.51
C VAL A 424 -9.73 -10.38 -17.16
N LYS A 425 -9.34 -11.12 -18.20
CA LYS A 425 -10.23 -12.04 -18.92
C LYS A 425 -10.14 -13.49 -18.44
N ASP A 426 -9.20 -13.78 -17.56
CA ASP A 426 -8.98 -15.15 -17.05
C ASP A 426 -8.46 -15.13 -15.60
N TRP A 427 -8.33 -16.31 -15.00
CA TRP A 427 -7.80 -16.52 -13.65
C TRP A 427 -6.41 -17.15 -13.66
N LYS A 428 -5.65 -17.01 -14.73
CA LYS A 428 -4.30 -17.55 -14.85
C LYS A 428 -3.30 -16.70 -14.08
N GLU A 429 -2.12 -17.26 -13.83
CA GLU A 429 -0.99 -16.57 -13.22
C GLU A 429 -0.75 -15.21 -13.90
N ILE A 430 -0.62 -14.16 -13.10
CA ILE A 430 -0.42 -12.79 -13.60
C ILE A 430 1.03 -12.49 -13.96
N SER A 431 1.98 -13.16 -13.30
CA SER A 431 3.41 -13.00 -13.54
C SER A 431 3.85 -13.78 -14.77
N VAL A 432 4.75 -13.19 -15.55
CA VAL A 432 5.48 -13.88 -16.61
C VAL A 432 6.77 -14.43 -16.01
N ARG A 433 6.92 -15.75 -16.03
CA ARG A 433 8.08 -16.42 -15.44
C ARG A 433 9.31 -16.23 -16.32
N LEU A 434 10.45 -16.15 -15.66
CA LEU A 434 11.75 -16.15 -16.34
C LEU A 434 12.00 -17.50 -17.01
N THR A 435 12.62 -17.49 -18.18
CA THR A 435 13.05 -18.70 -18.88
C THR A 435 14.19 -19.39 -18.12
N GLU A 436 14.45 -20.66 -18.44
CA GLU A 436 15.52 -21.41 -17.77
C GLU A 436 16.91 -20.77 -17.98
N SER A 437 17.17 -20.22 -19.15
CA SER A 437 18.40 -19.49 -19.43
C SER A 437 18.51 -18.20 -18.60
N GLU A 438 17.43 -17.43 -18.51
CA GLU A 438 17.38 -16.22 -17.67
C GLU A 438 17.56 -16.56 -16.18
N LEU A 439 16.96 -17.64 -15.69
CA LEU A 439 17.12 -18.11 -14.31
C LEU A 439 18.56 -18.49 -13.99
N LYS A 440 19.28 -19.12 -14.94
CA LYS A 440 20.72 -19.41 -14.80
C LYS A 440 21.52 -18.10 -14.68
N TYR A 441 21.23 -17.11 -15.50
CA TYR A 441 21.88 -15.79 -15.40
C TYR A 441 21.55 -15.09 -14.06
N GLN A 442 20.28 -15.11 -13.64
CA GLN A 442 19.89 -14.49 -12.37
C GLN A 442 20.52 -15.21 -11.17
N SER A 443 20.62 -16.53 -11.20
CA SER A 443 21.28 -17.33 -10.17
C SER A 443 22.79 -17.09 -10.13
N ALA A 444 23.43 -16.83 -11.27
CA ALA A 444 24.84 -16.46 -11.36
C ALA A 444 25.16 -15.11 -10.70
N ARG A 445 24.18 -14.26 -10.48
CA ARG A 445 24.36 -12.99 -9.75
C ARG A 445 24.65 -13.19 -8.27
N CYS A 446 24.33 -14.36 -7.72
CA CYS A 446 24.67 -14.71 -6.34
C CYS A 446 26.18 -15.02 -6.25
N MET A 447 26.94 -14.14 -5.63
CA MET A 447 28.39 -14.28 -5.48
C MET A 447 28.85 -15.17 -4.33
N ASP A 448 27.90 -15.81 -3.61
CA ASP A 448 28.19 -16.69 -2.46
C ASP A 448 29.09 -16.00 -1.42
N CYS A 449 28.63 -14.89 -0.88
CA CYS A 449 29.42 -13.89 -0.16
C CYS A 449 29.99 -14.34 1.21
N GLY A 450 29.96 -15.63 1.55
CA GLY A 450 30.58 -16.19 2.78
C GLY A 450 29.79 -15.90 4.05
N VAL A 451 29.35 -14.65 4.28
CA VAL A 451 28.44 -14.27 5.35
C VAL A 451 27.12 -13.82 4.70
N PRO A 452 26.22 -14.76 4.43
CA PRO A 452 25.01 -14.48 3.66
C PRO A 452 23.90 -13.89 4.55
N PHE A 453 23.85 -12.56 4.67
CA PHE A 453 22.78 -11.86 5.40
C PHE A 453 21.39 -12.20 4.88
N CYS A 454 21.25 -12.60 3.60
CA CYS A 454 19.99 -13.02 3.02
C CYS A 454 19.35 -14.23 3.73
N GLN A 455 20.13 -15.06 4.43
CA GLN A 455 19.63 -16.22 5.19
C GLN A 455 19.73 -16.04 6.71
N SER A 456 20.11 -14.85 7.19
CA SER A 456 20.15 -14.50 8.61
C SER A 456 18.80 -14.00 9.11
N ASP A 457 18.69 -13.74 10.41
CA ASP A 457 17.49 -13.19 11.06
C ASP A 457 17.06 -11.82 10.48
N THR A 458 18.00 -11.05 9.92
CA THR A 458 17.72 -9.79 9.22
C THR A 458 17.27 -10.00 7.77
N GLY A 459 17.38 -11.20 7.25
CA GLY A 459 16.98 -11.61 5.90
C GLY A 459 15.77 -12.54 5.90
N CYS A 460 16.01 -13.83 5.64
CA CYS A 460 14.94 -14.83 5.58
C CYS A 460 14.57 -15.33 6.98
N PRO A 461 13.35 -15.11 7.49
CA PRO A 461 12.96 -15.50 8.86
C PRO A 461 12.93 -17.02 9.08
N ILE A 462 12.92 -17.82 8.02
CA ILE A 462 13.01 -19.30 8.08
C ILE A 462 14.42 -19.81 7.72
N SER A 463 15.39 -18.90 7.64
CA SER A 463 16.81 -19.20 7.36
C SER A 463 17.03 -20.08 6.12
N ASN A 464 16.35 -19.76 5.03
CA ASN A 464 16.51 -20.46 3.76
C ASN A 464 17.97 -20.48 3.30
N ILE A 465 18.45 -21.62 2.81
CA ILE A 465 19.84 -21.83 2.40
C ILE A 465 20.07 -21.28 0.97
N ILE A 466 19.91 -19.96 0.83
CA ILE A 466 19.77 -19.24 -0.44
C ILE A 466 20.98 -19.35 -1.37
N PRO A 467 22.23 -19.09 -0.93
CA PRO A 467 23.38 -19.16 -1.84
C PRO A 467 23.54 -20.53 -2.47
N LYS A 468 23.25 -21.59 -1.70
CA LYS A 468 23.42 -22.96 -2.16
C LYS A 468 22.44 -23.35 -3.25
N TRP A 469 21.15 -23.01 -3.10
CA TRP A 469 20.20 -23.31 -4.19
C TRP A 469 20.44 -22.46 -5.42
N ASN A 470 20.91 -21.19 -5.28
CA ASN A 470 21.29 -20.37 -6.41
C ASN A 470 22.44 -21.02 -7.21
N ASP A 471 23.40 -21.61 -6.53
CA ASP A 471 24.49 -22.36 -7.18
C ASP A 471 23.96 -23.60 -7.93
N LEU A 472 23.03 -24.33 -7.34
CA LEU A 472 22.43 -25.51 -7.95
C LEU A 472 21.57 -25.16 -9.18
N VAL A 473 20.80 -24.07 -9.13
CA VAL A 473 20.03 -23.57 -10.27
C VAL A 473 20.96 -23.09 -11.40
N PHE A 474 22.03 -22.39 -11.08
CA PHE A 474 23.06 -22.01 -12.04
C PHE A 474 23.63 -23.23 -12.78
N LYS A 475 23.90 -24.31 -12.05
CA LYS A 475 24.38 -25.58 -12.61
C LYS A 475 23.31 -26.40 -13.32
N GLY A 476 22.05 -26.02 -13.26
CA GLY A 476 20.93 -26.76 -13.81
C GLY A 476 20.52 -27.99 -13.01
N GLN A 477 20.99 -28.08 -11.74
CA GLN A 477 20.68 -29.19 -10.81
C GLN A 477 19.37 -28.91 -10.06
N TRP A 478 18.26 -28.93 -10.77
CA TRP A 478 16.95 -28.52 -10.26
C TRP A 478 16.43 -29.38 -9.10
N GLN A 479 16.66 -30.72 -9.17
CA GLN A 479 16.23 -31.63 -8.12
C GLN A 479 17.00 -31.37 -6.80
N ASP A 480 18.30 -31.12 -6.88
CA ASP A 480 19.11 -30.81 -5.71
C ASP A 480 18.75 -29.44 -5.15
N ALA A 481 18.44 -28.47 -6.02
CA ALA A 481 17.94 -27.16 -5.63
C ALA A 481 16.62 -27.29 -4.85
N LEU A 482 15.67 -28.12 -5.32
CA LEU A 482 14.43 -28.41 -4.62
C LEU A 482 14.68 -29.06 -3.27
N ASN A 483 15.51 -30.11 -3.23
CA ASN A 483 15.85 -30.79 -1.98
C ASN A 483 16.43 -29.81 -0.96
N ARG A 484 17.27 -28.88 -1.41
CA ARG A 484 17.85 -27.85 -0.56
C ARG A 484 16.80 -26.83 -0.08
N LEU A 485 15.90 -26.41 -0.94
CA LEU A 485 14.82 -25.49 -0.59
C LEU A 485 13.84 -26.08 0.42
N LEU A 486 13.44 -27.34 0.23
CA LEU A 486 12.52 -28.04 1.12
C LEU A 486 13.09 -28.37 2.50
N MET A 487 14.40 -28.22 2.72
CA MET A 487 15.00 -28.38 4.05
C MET A 487 14.47 -27.33 5.06
N THR A 488 14.19 -26.13 4.59
CA THR A 488 13.79 -24.99 5.42
C THR A 488 12.41 -24.43 5.07
N ASN A 489 11.97 -24.57 3.82
CA ASN A 489 10.69 -24.04 3.34
C ASN A 489 9.78 -25.18 2.87
N ASN A 490 8.65 -25.36 3.55
CA ASN A 490 7.69 -26.42 3.22
C ASN A 490 6.68 -26.03 2.14
N PHE A 491 6.55 -24.75 1.81
CA PHE A 491 5.53 -24.23 0.89
C PHE A 491 6.09 -23.19 -0.09
N PRO A 492 7.15 -23.52 -0.85
CA PRO A 492 7.80 -22.55 -1.73
C PRO A 492 6.90 -22.08 -2.89
N GLU A 493 5.87 -22.83 -3.25
CA GLU A 493 4.85 -22.45 -4.21
C GLU A 493 4.02 -21.23 -3.75
N PHE A 494 3.84 -21.06 -2.45
CA PHE A 494 3.15 -19.90 -1.88
C PHE A 494 4.14 -18.78 -1.55
N THR A 495 5.21 -19.07 -0.86
CA THR A 495 6.20 -18.06 -0.44
C THR A 495 6.87 -17.40 -1.64
N GLY A 496 7.18 -18.17 -2.69
CA GLY A 496 7.72 -17.65 -3.94
C GLY A 496 6.79 -16.65 -4.67
N ARG A 497 5.50 -16.62 -4.33
CA ARG A 497 4.52 -15.69 -4.92
C ARG A 497 4.18 -14.52 -4.00
N VAL A 498 4.01 -14.74 -2.70
CA VAL A 498 3.43 -13.75 -1.79
C VAL A 498 4.43 -13.18 -0.78
N CYS A 499 5.61 -13.77 -0.60
CA CYS A 499 6.62 -13.29 0.32
C CYS A 499 7.11 -11.89 -0.10
N PRO A 500 7.24 -10.93 0.84
CA PRO A 500 7.83 -9.61 0.57
C PRO A 500 9.33 -9.67 0.28
N ALA A 501 9.97 -10.85 0.43
CA ALA A 501 11.37 -11.12 0.15
C ALA A 501 12.35 -10.23 0.94
N PRO A 502 12.31 -10.19 2.28
CA PRO A 502 13.28 -9.42 3.07
C PRO A 502 14.72 -9.89 2.83
N CYS A 503 14.89 -11.15 2.42
CA CYS A 503 16.18 -11.70 1.98
C CYS A 503 16.82 -10.95 0.79
N GLU A 504 16.01 -10.38 -0.11
CA GLU A 504 16.52 -9.54 -1.21
C GLU A 504 17.03 -8.20 -0.66
N GLY A 505 16.30 -7.59 0.28
CA GLY A 505 16.74 -6.37 0.97
C GLY A 505 18.03 -6.56 1.77
N ALA A 506 18.22 -7.74 2.36
CA ALA A 506 19.43 -8.11 3.11
C ALA A 506 20.58 -8.62 2.21
N CYS A 507 20.39 -8.74 0.91
CA CYS A 507 21.42 -9.20 -0.01
C CYS A 507 22.58 -8.20 -0.13
N VAL A 508 23.82 -8.62 0.17
CA VAL A 508 25.02 -7.79 0.13
C VAL A 508 25.22 -7.11 -1.23
N LEU A 509 24.82 -7.75 -2.33
CA LEU A 509 24.87 -7.15 -3.66
C LEU A 509 24.03 -5.86 -3.73
N GLY A 510 23.00 -5.73 -2.88
CA GLY A 510 22.15 -4.54 -2.79
C GLY A 510 22.87 -3.25 -2.37
N ILE A 511 24.12 -3.33 -1.89
CA ILE A 511 24.94 -2.17 -1.51
C ILE A 511 25.39 -1.38 -2.75
N ASN A 512 25.76 -2.08 -3.83
CA ASN A 512 26.36 -1.47 -5.02
C ASN A 512 25.51 -1.64 -6.29
N GLU A 513 24.61 -2.64 -6.31
CA GLU A 513 23.80 -3.03 -7.45
C GLU A 513 22.41 -3.49 -6.99
N LEU A 514 21.48 -3.74 -7.91
CA LEU A 514 20.21 -4.36 -7.56
C LEU A 514 20.46 -5.78 -6.98
N PRO A 515 19.81 -6.15 -5.87
CA PRO A 515 20.02 -7.45 -5.22
C PRO A 515 19.67 -8.63 -6.14
N VAL A 516 20.06 -9.84 -5.76
CA VAL A 516 19.67 -11.06 -6.45
C VAL A 516 18.15 -11.23 -6.38
N GLY A 517 17.49 -11.63 -7.47
CA GLY A 517 16.06 -11.94 -7.51
C GLY A 517 15.75 -13.28 -6.83
N ILE A 518 15.91 -13.35 -5.51
CA ILE A 518 15.87 -14.58 -4.73
C ILE A 518 14.48 -15.22 -4.80
N LYS A 519 13.43 -14.43 -4.61
CA LYS A 519 12.04 -14.91 -4.63
C LYS A 519 11.66 -15.52 -5.98
N SER A 520 12.09 -14.91 -7.08
CA SER A 520 11.81 -15.41 -8.43
C SER A 520 12.50 -16.76 -8.68
N ILE A 521 13.73 -16.93 -8.18
CA ILE A 521 14.47 -18.19 -8.28
C ILE A 521 13.81 -19.27 -7.41
N GLU A 522 13.44 -18.94 -6.18
CA GLU A 522 12.71 -19.83 -5.27
C GLU A 522 11.43 -20.37 -5.92
N CYS A 523 10.62 -19.47 -6.47
CA CYS A 523 9.39 -19.84 -7.17
C CYS A 523 9.66 -20.73 -8.38
N ALA A 524 10.70 -20.42 -9.16
CA ALA A 524 11.05 -21.19 -10.32
C ALA A 524 11.54 -22.60 -9.99
N ILE A 525 12.22 -22.82 -8.88
CA ILE A 525 12.65 -24.15 -8.42
C ILE A 525 11.42 -25.06 -8.25
N ILE A 526 10.41 -24.63 -7.54
CA ILE A 526 9.22 -25.45 -7.31
C ILE A 526 8.36 -25.59 -8.57
N ASP A 527 8.15 -24.51 -9.34
CA ASP A 527 7.36 -24.55 -10.57
C ASP A 527 7.98 -25.48 -11.61
N LYS A 528 9.32 -25.53 -11.72
CA LYS A 528 10.03 -26.46 -12.61
C LYS A 528 9.77 -27.92 -12.25
N VAL A 529 9.78 -28.25 -10.97
CA VAL A 529 9.55 -29.63 -10.51
C VAL A 529 8.10 -30.05 -10.74
N TRP A 530 7.13 -29.18 -10.49
CA TRP A 530 5.73 -29.43 -10.83
C TRP A 530 5.53 -29.71 -12.32
N SER A 531 6.29 -29.03 -13.19
CA SER A 531 6.20 -29.25 -14.66
C SER A 531 6.79 -30.58 -15.12
N ILE A 532 7.81 -31.09 -14.40
CA ILE A 532 8.49 -32.34 -14.77
C ILE A 532 7.78 -33.57 -14.19
N TYR A 533 7.19 -33.44 -13.00
CA TYR A 533 6.60 -34.56 -12.26
C TYR A 533 5.19 -34.25 -11.74
N PRO A 534 4.20 -34.02 -12.62
CA PRO A 534 2.86 -33.61 -12.19
C PRO A 534 2.18 -34.63 -11.26
N ASP A 535 2.43 -35.94 -11.46
CA ASP A 535 1.79 -37.01 -10.71
C ASP A 535 2.59 -37.51 -9.49
N HIS A 536 3.90 -37.29 -9.45
CA HIS A 536 4.79 -37.80 -8.40
C HIS A 536 5.12 -36.78 -7.30
N VAL A 537 4.99 -35.49 -7.59
CA VAL A 537 5.35 -34.42 -6.63
C VAL A 537 4.42 -34.44 -5.40
N LEU A 538 3.15 -34.76 -5.59
CA LEU A 538 2.20 -34.94 -4.48
C LEU A 538 2.67 -36.05 -3.51
N CYS A 539 3.17 -37.17 -4.03
CA CYS A 539 3.63 -38.29 -3.22
C CYS A 539 4.95 -37.96 -2.49
N PHE A 540 5.89 -37.31 -3.19
CA PHE A 540 7.21 -36.99 -2.62
C PHE A 540 7.15 -35.85 -1.58
N ILE A 541 6.36 -34.82 -1.85
CA ILE A 541 6.12 -33.71 -0.92
C ILE A 541 5.33 -34.19 0.30
N ILE A 542 4.31 -35.02 0.11
CA ILE A 542 3.53 -35.59 1.22
C ILE A 542 4.39 -36.51 2.07
N ILE A 543 5.21 -37.37 1.48
CA ILE A 543 6.07 -38.31 2.22
C ILE A 543 7.19 -37.57 2.94
N SER A 544 7.88 -36.62 2.31
CA SER A 544 8.93 -35.82 2.95
C SER A 544 8.37 -34.89 4.04
N ARG A 545 7.17 -34.37 3.85
CA ARG A 545 6.45 -33.60 4.88
C ARG A 545 5.94 -34.49 6.02
N ALA A 546 5.42 -35.67 5.73
CA ALA A 546 4.95 -36.61 6.76
C ALA A 546 6.09 -37.18 7.62
N LEU A 547 7.27 -37.44 7.04
CA LEU A 547 8.44 -37.88 7.79
C LEU A 547 9.04 -36.83 8.71
N LYS A 548 8.91 -35.52 8.37
CA LYS A 548 9.31 -34.42 9.25
C LYS A 548 8.34 -34.14 10.41
N TRP A 549 7.09 -34.63 10.33
CA TRP A 549 6.09 -34.47 11.40
C TRP A 549 6.04 -35.70 12.33
N ALA A 550 6.72 -36.77 11.99
CA ALA A 550 6.79 -38.02 12.76
C ALA A 550 8.08 -38.15 13.61
N GLY A 551 9.02 -37.27 13.51
CA GLY A 551 10.21 -37.11 14.36
C GLY A 551 10.19 -35.77 15.07
#